data_f9e056367e82dd0bbdb4e972fcc2a11c
#
_entry.id   f9e056367e82dd0bbdb4e972fcc2a11c
#
_cell.length_a   1.000
_cell.length_b   1.000
_cell.length_c   1.000
_cell.angle_alpha   90.00
_cell.angle_beta   90.00
_cell.angle_gamma   90.00
#
_symmetry.space_group_name_H-M   'P 1'
#
loop_
_entity.id
_entity.type
_entity.pdbx_description
1 polymer ?
#
loop_
_entity_poly.entity_id
_entity_poly.type
_entity_poly.pdbx_seq_one_letter_code
_entity_poly.pdbx_strand_id
1 'polypeptide(L)'
;MNWLKRPASETQITHGQRLWLYIISTVIMVLLVAPTVIVIPMSFSASQYLEFPPREWSLRWYEHYVNSPAWMDATWTSLKAGFLTMCLATPVGVAAAYGLHVSRHPLGQFFYVLLITPIMVPVILIAIAAFYVFVQIKLVNSLLGLVIAHTILALPLVLIVVSAALKSYDMNQEMAARSLGASRLTAFLGITLPQIRFSVLTAALLSFLTSFDEVIIAMFVSGGENSTLTRNMFNALRDQIDPTIASISTIMIVISSTLLILSQLFGKSRD
;
A
#
# COMPACT_ATOMS: atom_id res chain seq x y z
N MET A 1 8.03 -17.21 -37.55
CA MET A 1 6.63 -17.24 -38.04
C MET A 1 5.78 -18.41 -37.50
N ASN A 2 6.38 -19.46 -36.94
CA ASN A 2 5.64 -20.61 -36.42
C ASN A 2 4.89 -20.41 -35.08
N TRP A 3 5.27 -19.37 -34.28
CA TRP A 3 4.65 -19.09 -33.00
C TRP A 3 3.18 -18.62 -33.13
N LEU A 4 2.89 -17.78 -34.12
CA LEU A 4 1.53 -17.26 -34.36
C LEU A 4 0.49 -18.36 -34.68
N LYS A 5 0.95 -19.51 -35.19
CA LYS A 5 0.09 -20.66 -35.54
C LYS A 5 -0.07 -21.66 -34.40
N ARG A 6 0.69 -21.51 -33.30
CA ARG A 6 0.57 -22.40 -32.14
C ARG A 6 -0.68 -22.03 -31.31
N PRO A 7 -1.36 -23.00 -30.72
CA PRO A 7 -2.46 -22.73 -29.79
C PRO A 7 -1.93 -21.96 -28.57
N ALA A 8 -2.67 -20.95 -28.12
CA ALA A 8 -2.35 -20.15 -26.96
C ALA A 8 -2.91 -20.85 -25.71
N SER A 9 -2.02 -21.47 -24.92
CA SER A 9 -2.36 -22.26 -23.73
C SER A 9 -3.30 -23.46 -24.04
N GLU A 10 -4.16 -23.86 -23.14
CA GLU A 10 -5.05 -25.03 -23.24
C GLU A 10 -6.25 -24.84 -24.20
N THR A 11 -6.28 -23.75 -24.96
CA THR A 11 -7.36 -23.45 -25.91
C THR A 11 -6.93 -23.69 -27.35
N GLN A 12 -7.88 -24.07 -28.24
CA GLN A 12 -7.63 -24.24 -29.68
C GLN A 12 -7.41 -22.92 -30.43
N ILE A 13 -7.52 -21.76 -29.73
CA ILE A 13 -7.35 -20.42 -30.32
C ILE A 13 -5.86 -20.15 -30.52
N THR A 14 -5.47 -19.82 -31.75
CA THR A 14 -4.07 -19.53 -32.08
C THR A 14 -3.63 -18.15 -31.59
N HIS A 15 -2.31 -17.97 -31.37
CA HIS A 15 -1.76 -16.64 -31.04
C HIS A 15 -2.06 -15.58 -32.11
N GLY A 16 -2.17 -15.99 -33.37
CA GLY A 16 -2.57 -15.08 -34.45
C GLY A 16 -3.98 -14.52 -34.28
N GLN A 17 -4.92 -15.34 -33.84
CA GLN A 17 -6.29 -14.90 -33.54
C GLN A 17 -6.38 -13.98 -32.32
N ARG A 18 -5.41 -14.07 -31.41
CA ARG A 18 -5.28 -13.22 -30.22
C ARG A 18 -4.39 -12.00 -30.42
N LEU A 19 -3.88 -11.76 -31.63
CA LEU A 19 -2.92 -10.67 -31.89
C LEU A 19 -3.50 -9.29 -31.47
N TRP A 20 -4.76 -9.05 -31.74
CA TRP A 20 -5.44 -7.82 -31.33
C TRP A 20 -5.45 -7.63 -29.81
N LEU A 21 -5.64 -8.72 -29.03
CA LEU A 21 -5.56 -8.69 -27.58
C LEU A 21 -4.14 -8.30 -27.10
N TYR A 22 -3.09 -8.87 -27.72
CA TYR A 22 -1.72 -8.54 -27.37
C TYR A 22 -1.39 -7.09 -27.69
N ILE A 23 -1.87 -6.57 -28.83
CA ILE A 23 -1.70 -5.15 -29.20
C ILE A 23 -2.38 -4.26 -28.17
N ILE A 24 -3.65 -4.51 -27.86
CA ILE A 24 -4.40 -3.72 -26.87
C ILE A 24 -3.74 -3.78 -25.49
N SER A 25 -3.38 -4.98 -25.02
CA SER A 25 -2.70 -5.16 -23.73
C SER A 25 -1.36 -4.41 -23.69
N THR A 26 -0.59 -4.44 -24.77
CA THR A 26 0.68 -3.72 -24.87
C THR A 26 0.46 -2.21 -24.85
N VAL A 27 -0.53 -1.72 -25.61
CA VAL A 27 -0.87 -0.28 -25.63
C VAL A 27 -1.29 0.19 -24.24
N ILE A 28 -2.18 -0.56 -23.57
CA ILE A 28 -2.61 -0.24 -22.20
C ILE A 28 -1.42 -0.25 -21.25
N MET A 29 -0.57 -1.28 -21.32
CA MET A 29 0.62 -1.38 -20.47
C MET A 29 1.57 -0.21 -20.69
N VAL A 30 1.83 0.18 -21.93
CA VAL A 30 2.69 1.33 -22.25
C VAL A 30 2.06 2.62 -21.71
N LEU A 31 0.76 2.85 -21.91
CA LEU A 31 0.09 4.04 -21.40
C LEU A 31 0.11 4.14 -19.86
N LEU A 32 0.00 3.02 -19.15
CA LEU A 32 0.05 3.00 -17.69
C LEU A 32 1.47 3.18 -17.14
N VAL A 33 2.48 2.64 -17.84
CA VAL A 33 3.88 2.68 -17.37
C VAL A 33 4.61 3.95 -17.85
N ALA A 34 4.23 4.52 -18.99
CA ALA A 34 4.92 5.67 -19.58
C ALA A 34 5.06 6.87 -18.63
N PRO A 35 4.02 7.32 -17.88
CA PRO A 35 4.18 8.43 -16.94
C PRO A 35 5.25 8.14 -15.87
N THR A 36 5.26 6.93 -15.34
CA THR A 36 6.23 6.51 -14.32
C THR A 36 7.66 6.50 -14.87
N VAL A 37 7.84 5.99 -16.11
CA VAL A 37 9.15 5.95 -16.76
C VAL A 37 9.65 7.35 -17.13
N ILE A 38 8.76 8.27 -17.52
CA ILE A 38 9.12 9.64 -17.89
C ILE A 38 9.65 10.43 -16.68
N VAL A 39 9.13 10.20 -15.48
CA VAL A 39 9.59 10.88 -14.26
C VAL A 39 11.06 10.57 -13.95
N ILE A 40 11.53 9.35 -14.27
CA ILE A 40 12.92 8.95 -14.00
C ILE A 40 13.93 9.85 -14.70
N PRO A 41 13.95 10.03 -16.05
CA PRO A 41 14.87 10.98 -16.67
C PRO A 41 14.64 12.43 -16.22
N MET A 42 13.40 12.85 -15.96
CA MET A 42 13.12 14.20 -15.45
C MET A 42 13.82 14.47 -14.11
N SER A 43 13.98 13.48 -13.26
CA SER A 43 14.65 13.61 -11.96
C SER A 43 16.15 13.95 -12.06
N PHE A 44 16.76 13.71 -13.20
CA PHE A 44 18.17 14.02 -13.48
C PHE A 44 18.33 15.34 -14.24
N SER A 45 17.29 16.16 -14.41
CA SER A 45 17.43 17.48 -15.08
C SER A 45 18.17 18.49 -14.20
N ALA A 46 19.02 19.30 -14.83
CA ALA A 46 19.65 20.46 -14.19
C ALA A 46 18.69 21.68 -14.10
N SER A 47 17.57 21.65 -14.80
CA SER A 47 16.59 22.74 -14.88
C SER A 47 15.92 23.01 -13.51
N GLN A 48 15.47 24.26 -13.35
CA GLN A 48 14.60 24.65 -12.21
C GLN A 48 13.11 24.32 -12.48
N TYR A 49 12.81 23.75 -13.63
CA TYR A 49 11.45 23.34 -14.02
C TYR A 49 11.43 21.86 -14.36
N LEU A 50 10.27 21.24 -14.22
CA LEU A 50 10.05 19.88 -14.68
C LEU A 50 10.05 19.88 -16.21
N GLU A 51 11.13 19.41 -16.83
CA GLU A 51 11.27 19.32 -18.28
C GLU A 51 11.57 17.90 -18.75
N PHE A 52 11.03 17.55 -19.92
CA PHE A 52 11.29 16.27 -20.60
C PHE A 52 11.41 16.48 -22.11
N PRO A 53 12.47 15.96 -22.74
CA PRO A 53 13.66 15.34 -22.15
C PRO A 53 14.56 16.37 -21.46
N PRO A 54 15.37 15.98 -20.48
CA PRO A 54 16.36 16.86 -19.85
C PRO A 54 17.36 17.41 -20.88
N ARG A 55 17.62 18.72 -20.87
CA ARG A 55 18.65 19.33 -21.73
C ARG A 55 20.06 19.10 -21.18
N GLU A 56 20.16 19.14 -19.84
CA GLU A 56 21.41 18.90 -19.10
C GLU A 56 21.13 17.92 -17.97
N TRP A 57 22.08 17.01 -17.73
CA TRP A 57 21.97 15.97 -16.71
C TRP A 57 22.68 16.38 -15.44
N SER A 58 22.01 16.29 -14.27
CA SER A 58 22.55 16.65 -12.97
C SER A 58 21.91 15.85 -11.85
N LEU A 59 22.62 15.69 -10.75
CA LEU A 59 22.11 15.11 -9.50
C LEU A 59 21.67 16.16 -8.47
N ARG A 60 21.64 17.45 -8.85
CA ARG A 60 21.39 18.57 -7.92
C ARG A 60 20.12 18.43 -7.10
N TRP A 61 19.06 17.85 -7.66
CA TRP A 61 17.78 17.69 -6.96
C TRP A 61 17.81 16.54 -5.96
N TYR A 62 18.63 15.53 -6.18
CA TYR A 62 18.94 14.49 -5.19
C TYR A 62 19.75 15.07 -4.03
N GLU A 63 20.76 15.87 -4.31
CA GLU A 63 21.54 16.58 -3.30
C GLU A 63 20.69 17.56 -2.51
N HIS A 64 19.82 18.33 -3.20
CA HIS A 64 18.87 19.22 -2.55
C HIS A 64 17.93 18.48 -1.61
N TYR A 65 17.37 17.33 -2.06
CA TYR A 65 16.49 16.50 -1.22
C TYR A 65 17.18 16.02 0.06
N VAL A 66 18.37 15.45 -0.06
CA VAL A 66 19.10 14.88 1.10
C VAL A 66 19.57 15.97 2.07
N ASN A 67 19.95 17.15 1.55
CA ASN A 67 20.45 18.26 2.37
C ASN A 67 19.34 19.19 2.90
N SER A 68 18.09 18.99 2.51
CA SER A 68 16.96 19.80 3.00
C SER A 68 16.34 19.17 4.24
N PRO A 69 16.43 19.83 5.42
CA PRO A 69 15.78 19.33 6.64
C PRO A 69 14.29 19.12 6.45
N ALA A 70 13.61 20.04 5.76
CA ALA A 70 12.17 19.95 5.54
C ALA A 70 11.74 18.67 4.78
N TRP A 71 12.49 18.26 3.76
CA TRP A 71 12.25 17.04 3.02
C TRP A 71 12.60 15.78 3.82
N MET A 72 13.72 15.82 4.56
CA MET A 72 14.16 14.68 5.37
C MET A 72 13.23 14.43 6.56
N ASP A 73 12.81 15.49 7.27
CA ASP A 73 11.86 15.38 8.39
C ASP A 73 10.51 14.82 7.92
N ALA A 74 10.01 15.30 6.78
CA ALA A 74 8.79 14.79 6.19
C ALA A 74 8.90 13.30 5.78
N THR A 75 10.07 12.89 5.26
CA THR A 75 10.37 11.50 4.94
C THR A 75 10.34 10.63 6.19
N TRP A 76 11.02 11.04 7.25
CA TRP A 76 11.02 10.33 8.52
C TRP A 76 9.63 10.26 9.16
N THR A 77 8.85 11.33 9.04
CA THR A 77 7.45 11.33 9.51
C THR A 77 6.60 10.32 8.75
N SER A 78 6.71 10.28 7.41
CA SER A 78 6.00 9.29 6.60
C SER A 78 6.42 7.85 6.91
N LEU A 79 7.72 7.59 7.08
CA LEU A 79 8.23 6.26 7.44
C LEU A 79 7.72 5.83 8.83
N LYS A 80 7.78 6.72 9.82
CA LYS A 80 7.26 6.45 11.18
C LYS A 80 5.76 6.20 11.15
N ALA A 81 4.99 7.05 10.46
CA ALA A 81 3.55 6.91 10.35
C ALA A 81 3.18 5.59 9.64
N GLY A 82 3.83 5.27 8.53
CA GLY A 82 3.61 4.02 7.80
C GLY A 82 3.92 2.79 8.65
N PHE A 83 5.07 2.78 9.32
CA PHE A 83 5.46 1.68 10.19
C PHE A 83 4.51 1.49 11.38
N LEU A 84 4.15 2.56 12.07
CA LEU A 84 3.22 2.50 13.20
C LEU A 84 1.81 2.10 12.76
N THR A 85 1.34 2.59 11.60
CA THR A 85 0.07 2.17 11.01
C THR A 85 0.09 0.67 10.69
N MET A 86 1.16 0.17 10.08
CA MET A 86 1.35 -1.26 9.84
C MET A 86 1.30 -2.07 11.13
N CYS A 87 2.02 -1.62 12.17
CA CYS A 87 2.06 -2.28 13.48
C CYS A 87 0.71 -2.27 14.20
N LEU A 88 -0.16 -1.29 13.94
CA LEU A 88 -1.48 -1.19 14.54
C LEU A 88 -2.55 -1.89 13.70
N ALA A 89 -2.63 -1.59 12.40
CA ALA A 89 -3.67 -2.11 11.51
C ALA A 89 -3.55 -3.62 11.29
N THR A 90 -2.31 -4.16 11.19
CA THR A 90 -2.12 -5.59 10.90
C THR A 90 -2.61 -6.49 12.03
N PRO A 91 -2.19 -6.34 13.29
CA PRO A 91 -2.70 -7.19 14.37
C PRO A 91 -4.21 -7.05 14.57
N VAL A 92 -4.74 -5.81 14.52
CA VAL A 92 -6.17 -5.56 14.69
C VAL A 92 -6.98 -6.18 13.54
N GLY A 93 -6.53 -6.00 12.29
CA GLY A 93 -7.17 -6.59 11.12
C GLY A 93 -7.11 -8.11 11.08
N VAL A 94 -5.97 -8.71 11.48
CA VAL A 94 -5.81 -10.17 11.62
C VAL A 94 -6.75 -10.71 12.69
N ALA A 95 -6.81 -10.06 13.87
CA ALA A 95 -7.71 -10.47 14.95
C ALA A 95 -9.18 -10.35 14.53
N ALA A 96 -9.55 -9.28 13.83
CA ALA A 96 -10.90 -9.10 13.29
C ALA A 96 -11.24 -10.16 12.24
N ALA A 97 -10.36 -10.41 11.28
CA ALA A 97 -10.55 -11.42 10.24
C ALA A 97 -10.72 -12.83 10.83
N TYR A 98 -9.83 -13.20 11.74
CA TYR A 98 -9.91 -14.50 12.43
C TYR A 98 -11.17 -14.60 13.30
N GLY A 99 -11.48 -13.56 14.09
CA GLY A 99 -12.69 -13.54 14.92
C GLY A 99 -13.96 -13.70 14.11
N LEU A 100 -14.08 -12.97 12.98
CA LEU A 100 -15.22 -13.09 12.07
C LEU A 100 -15.28 -14.46 11.37
N HIS A 101 -14.13 -15.05 11.03
CA HIS A 101 -14.06 -16.35 10.37
C HIS A 101 -14.52 -17.50 11.27
N VAL A 102 -14.13 -17.49 12.55
CA VAL A 102 -14.48 -18.55 13.50
C VAL A 102 -15.80 -18.30 14.23
N SER A 103 -16.32 -17.08 14.17
CA SER A 103 -17.58 -16.71 14.83
C SER A 103 -18.78 -17.22 14.03
N ARG A 104 -19.70 -17.90 14.72
CA ARG A 104 -21.03 -18.25 14.16
C ARG A 104 -22.10 -17.23 14.56
N HIS A 105 -21.67 -16.04 15.06
CA HIS A 105 -22.61 -15.04 15.53
C HIS A 105 -23.39 -14.39 14.37
N PRO A 106 -24.72 -14.22 14.47
CA PRO A 106 -25.54 -13.69 13.39
C PRO A 106 -25.13 -12.27 12.95
N LEU A 107 -24.54 -11.48 13.85
CA LEU A 107 -24.00 -10.13 13.54
C LEU A 107 -22.63 -10.15 12.86
N GLY A 108 -22.02 -11.29 12.60
CA GLY A 108 -20.68 -11.38 11.96
C GLY A 108 -20.64 -10.64 10.61
N GLN A 109 -21.67 -10.82 9.79
CA GLN A 109 -21.79 -10.13 8.50
C GLN A 109 -21.94 -8.60 8.67
N PHE A 110 -22.68 -8.15 9.66
CA PHE A 110 -22.79 -6.72 9.96
C PHE A 110 -21.43 -6.11 10.34
N PHE A 111 -20.68 -6.75 11.25
CA PHE A 111 -19.36 -6.28 11.65
C PHE A 111 -18.37 -6.33 10.48
N TYR A 112 -18.44 -7.35 9.62
CA TYR A 112 -17.61 -7.39 8.41
C TYR A 112 -17.88 -6.17 7.51
N VAL A 113 -19.16 -5.88 7.20
CA VAL A 113 -19.53 -4.74 6.38
C VAL A 113 -19.10 -3.42 7.03
N LEU A 114 -19.30 -3.28 8.33
CA LEU A 114 -18.89 -2.07 9.08
C LEU A 114 -17.37 -1.83 8.97
N LEU A 115 -16.57 -2.88 9.12
CA LEU A 115 -15.09 -2.78 9.05
C LEU A 115 -14.57 -2.50 7.64
N ILE A 116 -15.27 -2.91 6.58
CA ILE A 116 -14.87 -2.59 5.20
C ILE A 116 -15.46 -1.27 4.69
N THR A 117 -16.42 -0.66 5.39
CA THR A 117 -17.07 0.60 4.98
C THR A 117 -16.09 1.72 4.64
N PRO A 118 -14.96 1.92 5.36
CA PRO A 118 -14.02 3.00 5.02
C PRO A 118 -13.49 2.96 3.58
N ILE A 119 -13.36 1.78 2.95
CA ILE A 119 -12.89 1.69 1.55
C ILE A 119 -13.94 2.17 0.55
N MET A 120 -15.22 2.21 0.94
CA MET A 120 -16.34 2.65 0.09
C MET A 120 -16.63 4.15 0.23
N VAL A 121 -16.16 4.76 1.32
CA VAL A 121 -16.37 6.20 1.59
C VAL A 121 -15.27 7.00 0.91
N PRO A 122 -15.59 8.10 0.19
CA PRO A 122 -14.57 8.99 -0.35
C PRO A 122 -13.60 9.45 0.76
N VAL A 123 -12.30 9.29 0.54
CA VAL A 123 -11.24 9.56 1.54
C VAL A 123 -11.34 10.99 2.09
N ILE A 124 -11.73 11.97 1.26
CA ILE A 124 -11.90 13.37 1.68
C ILE A 124 -12.95 13.51 2.81
N LEU A 125 -14.00 12.73 2.79
CA LEU A 125 -15.03 12.77 3.84
C LEU A 125 -14.50 12.17 5.15
N ILE A 126 -13.71 11.10 5.04
CA ILE A 126 -13.03 10.51 6.20
C ILE A 126 -12.03 11.50 6.79
N ALA A 127 -11.27 12.21 5.94
CA ALA A 127 -10.29 13.21 6.36
C ALA A 127 -10.96 14.37 7.11
N ILE A 128 -12.08 14.89 6.58
CA ILE A 128 -12.84 15.97 7.22
C ILE A 128 -13.42 15.49 8.57
N ALA A 129 -14.04 14.29 8.60
CA ALA A 129 -14.59 13.74 9.84
C ALA A 129 -13.49 13.51 10.89
N ALA A 130 -12.34 12.94 10.50
CA ALA A 130 -11.19 12.76 11.38
C ALA A 130 -10.69 14.10 11.91
N PHE A 131 -10.56 15.11 11.05
CA PHE A 131 -10.15 16.45 11.46
C PHE A 131 -11.07 17.03 12.55
N TYR A 132 -12.39 17.01 12.35
CA TYR A 132 -13.34 17.53 13.33
C TYR A 132 -13.24 16.82 14.70
N VAL A 133 -13.13 15.50 14.70
CA VAL A 133 -12.94 14.73 15.93
C VAL A 133 -11.60 15.05 16.57
N PHE A 134 -10.52 15.09 15.79
CA PHE A 134 -9.15 15.27 16.28
C PHE A 134 -8.89 16.68 16.80
N VAL A 135 -9.58 17.71 16.28
CA VAL A 135 -9.55 19.05 16.86
C VAL A 135 -10.06 19.01 18.31
N GLN A 136 -11.17 18.31 18.57
CA GLN A 136 -11.76 18.25 19.92
C GLN A 136 -10.87 17.50 20.92
N ILE A 137 -10.19 16.45 20.48
CA ILE A 137 -9.31 15.63 21.34
C ILE A 137 -7.82 16.00 21.20
N LYS A 138 -7.49 17.12 20.52
CA LYS A 138 -6.14 17.68 20.35
C LYS A 138 -5.16 16.71 19.67
N LEU A 139 -5.61 15.92 18.72
CA LEU A 139 -4.78 15.00 17.94
C LEU A 139 -4.39 15.52 16.55
N VAL A 140 -4.87 16.70 16.14
CA VAL A 140 -4.42 17.36 14.89
C VAL A 140 -2.95 17.75 15.02
N ASN A 141 -2.21 17.64 13.93
CA ASN A 141 -0.76 17.89 13.86
C ASN A 141 0.09 16.98 14.79
N SER A 142 -0.44 15.80 15.13
CA SER A 142 0.28 14.80 15.91
C SER A 142 0.51 13.51 15.12
N LEU A 143 1.65 12.85 15.35
CA LEU A 143 1.96 11.56 14.75
C LEU A 143 0.91 10.51 15.15
N LEU A 144 0.41 10.53 16.39
CA LEU A 144 -0.61 9.61 16.87
C LEU A 144 -1.93 9.77 16.11
N GLY A 145 -2.40 11.02 15.93
CA GLY A 145 -3.61 11.30 15.15
C GLY A 145 -3.47 10.80 13.71
N LEU A 146 -2.31 11.05 13.08
CA LEU A 146 -2.03 10.59 11.74
C LEU A 146 -2.09 9.06 11.65
N VAL A 147 -1.43 8.34 12.57
CA VAL A 147 -1.42 6.87 12.62
C VAL A 147 -2.83 6.30 12.80
N ILE A 148 -3.63 6.87 13.69
CA ILE A 148 -5.02 6.42 13.90
C ILE A 148 -5.85 6.62 12.63
N ALA A 149 -5.76 7.78 12.00
CA ALA A 149 -6.51 8.07 10.78
C ALA A 149 -6.10 7.16 9.61
N HIS A 150 -4.81 6.93 9.42
CA HIS A 150 -4.31 6.01 8.40
C HIS A 150 -4.68 4.55 8.70
N THR A 151 -4.75 4.16 9.98
CA THR A 151 -5.22 2.83 10.39
C THR A 151 -6.66 2.56 9.96
N ILE A 152 -7.54 3.58 10.00
CA ILE A 152 -8.93 3.46 9.52
C ILE A 152 -8.97 3.07 8.04
N LEU A 153 -8.06 3.60 7.21
CA LEU A 153 -7.98 3.25 5.79
C LEU A 153 -7.30 1.90 5.54
N ALA A 154 -6.29 1.56 6.33
CA ALA A 154 -5.51 0.34 6.14
C ALA A 154 -6.24 -0.92 6.64
N LEU A 155 -7.07 -0.79 7.68
CA LEU A 155 -7.77 -1.91 8.32
C LEU A 155 -8.62 -2.76 7.35
N PRO A 156 -9.45 -2.16 6.47
CA PRO A 156 -10.22 -2.93 5.47
C PRO A 156 -9.34 -3.81 4.57
N LEU A 157 -8.19 -3.32 4.15
CA LEU A 157 -7.26 -4.05 3.27
C LEU A 157 -6.70 -5.28 4.00
N VAL A 158 -6.27 -5.12 5.25
CA VAL A 158 -5.82 -6.24 6.09
C VAL A 158 -6.93 -7.26 6.25
N LEU A 159 -8.13 -6.79 6.58
CA LEU A 159 -9.30 -7.65 6.78
C LEU A 159 -9.61 -8.48 5.52
N ILE A 160 -9.60 -7.87 4.34
CA ILE A 160 -9.89 -8.55 3.06
C ILE A 160 -8.84 -9.61 2.76
N VAL A 161 -7.54 -9.23 2.82
CA VAL A 161 -6.43 -10.14 2.48
C VAL A 161 -6.38 -11.34 3.43
N VAL A 162 -6.48 -11.09 4.74
CA VAL A 162 -6.42 -12.15 5.74
C VAL A 162 -7.69 -13.01 5.72
N SER A 163 -8.88 -12.42 5.50
CA SER A 163 -10.11 -13.21 5.35
C SER A 163 -10.07 -14.13 4.13
N ALA A 164 -9.48 -13.68 3.02
CA ALA A 164 -9.29 -14.53 1.84
C ALA A 164 -8.35 -15.73 2.14
N ALA A 165 -7.26 -15.48 2.86
CA ALA A 165 -6.33 -16.52 3.27
C ALA A 165 -7.00 -17.54 4.22
N LEU A 166 -7.78 -17.07 5.19
CA LEU A 166 -8.50 -17.94 6.13
C LEU A 166 -9.58 -18.79 5.45
N LYS A 167 -10.18 -18.30 4.35
CA LYS A 167 -11.16 -19.10 3.58
C LYS A 167 -10.52 -20.28 2.84
N SER A 168 -9.27 -20.17 2.43
CA SER A 168 -8.51 -21.23 1.78
C SER A 168 -7.76 -22.14 2.75
N TYR A 169 -7.68 -21.75 4.03
CA TYR A 169 -7.00 -22.51 5.07
C TYR A 169 -7.91 -23.62 5.62
N ASP A 170 -7.34 -24.84 5.79
CA ASP A 170 -8.06 -25.96 6.42
C ASP A 170 -8.10 -25.83 7.94
N MET A 171 -9.23 -25.36 8.47
CA MET A 171 -9.48 -25.19 9.90
C MET A 171 -9.47 -26.50 10.70
N ASN A 172 -9.50 -27.67 10.06
CA ASN A 172 -9.40 -28.97 10.76
C ASN A 172 -8.05 -29.11 11.48
N GLN A 173 -6.99 -28.53 10.98
CA GLN A 173 -5.67 -28.50 11.62
C GLN A 173 -5.72 -27.79 12.99
N GLU A 174 -6.38 -26.64 13.08
CA GLU A 174 -6.58 -25.91 14.33
C GLU A 174 -7.50 -26.70 15.29
N MET A 175 -8.58 -27.30 14.76
CA MET A 175 -9.50 -28.11 15.57
C MET A 175 -8.80 -29.33 16.15
N ALA A 176 -7.92 -30.01 15.40
CA ALA A 176 -7.13 -31.15 15.90
C ALA A 176 -6.23 -30.74 17.08
N ALA A 177 -5.52 -29.62 16.97
CA ALA A 177 -4.70 -29.12 18.09
C ALA A 177 -5.54 -28.83 19.34
N ARG A 178 -6.72 -28.24 19.15
CA ARG A 178 -7.63 -27.95 20.27
C ARG A 178 -8.21 -29.21 20.90
N SER A 179 -8.44 -30.25 20.13
CA SER A 179 -8.84 -31.56 20.66
C SER A 179 -7.75 -32.22 21.51
N LEU A 180 -6.47 -31.88 21.26
CA LEU A 180 -5.34 -32.29 22.04
C LEU A 180 -5.07 -31.38 23.28
N GLY A 181 -5.97 -30.46 23.58
CA GLY A 181 -5.89 -29.59 24.77
C GLY A 181 -5.31 -28.18 24.52
N ALA A 182 -4.94 -27.82 23.31
CA ALA A 182 -4.46 -26.47 23.03
C ALA A 182 -5.59 -25.42 23.19
N SER A 183 -5.28 -24.30 23.83
CA SER A 183 -6.18 -23.15 23.84
C SER A 183 -6.39 -22.60 22.43
N ARG A 184 -7.47 -21.84 22.19
CA ARG A 184 -7.72 -21.21 20.87
C ARG A 184 -6.56 -20.31 20.46
N LEU A 185 -6.04 -19.49 21.38
CA LEU A 185 -4.93 -18.59 21.09
C LEU A 185 -3.64 -19.37 20.76
N THR A 186 -3.34 -20.44 21.51
CA THR A 186 -2.19 -21.31 21.25
C THR A 186 -2.29 -21.98 19.89
N ALA A 187 -3.47 -22.49 19.53
CA ALA A 187 -3.70 -23.13 18.23
C ALA A 187 -3.62 -22.12 17.08
N PHE A 188 -4.19 -20.92 17.26
CA PHE A 188 -4.07 -19.84 16.27
C PHE A 188 -2.61 -19.44 16.04
N LEU A 189 -1.86 -19.12 17.11
CA LEU A 189 -0.47 -18.65 17.00
C LEU A 189 0.50 -19.75 16.52
N GLY A 190 0.26 -21.01 16.93
CA GLY A 190 1.15 -22.14 16.62
C GLY A 190 0.84 -22.82 15.27
N ILE A 191 -0.37 -22.75 14.78
CA ILE A 191 -0.81 -23.50 13.59
C ILE A 191 -1.38 -22.58 12.53
N THR A 192 -2.47 -21.84 12.82
CA THR A 192 -3.17 -21.02 11.82
C THR A 192 -2.30 -19.87 11.30
N LEU A 193 -1.74 -19.06 12.19
CA LEU A 193 -0.93 -17.90 11.84
C LEU A 193 0.32 -18.25 10.99
N PRO A 194 1.10 -19.31 11.33
CA PRO A 194 2.21 -19.74 10.48
C PRO A 194 1.80 -20.19 9.08
N GLN A 195 0.62 -20.78 8.91
CA GLN A 195 0.10 -21.20 7.60
C GLN A 195 -0.30 -20.00 6.72
N ILE A 196 -0.88 -18.95 7.30
CA ILE A 196 -1.29 -17.75 6.58
C ILE A 196 -0.26 -16.62 6.62
N ARG A 197 0.94 -16.87 7.14
CA ARG A 197 1.97 -15.83 7.40
C ARG A 197 2.31 -14.96 6.20
N PHE A 198 2.35 -15.52 4.99
CA PHE A 198 2.64 -14.75 3.78
C PHE A 198 1.51 -13.76 3.45
N SER A 199 0.26 -14.16 3.66
CA SER A 199 -0.89 -13.25 3.50
C SER A 199 -0.89 -12.15 4.56
N VAL A 200 -0.50 -12.46 5.80
CA VAL A 200 -0.34 -11.47 6.87
C VAL A 200 0.79 -10.50 6.55
N LEU A 201 1.93 -10.99 6.04
CA LEU A 201 3.04 -10.14 5.61
C LEU A 201 2.61 -9.22 4.45
N THR A 202 1.89 -9.77 3.46
CA THR A 202 1.33 -8.97 2.35
C THR A 202 0.38 -7.89 2.87
N ALA A 203 -0.51 -8.23 3.80
CA ALA A 203 -1.43 -7.27 4.42
C ALA A 203 -0.68 -6.18 5.21
N ALA A 204 0.39 -6.54 5.90
CA ALA A 204 1.26 -5.60 6.62
C ALA A 204 1.95 -4.61 5.65
N LEU A 205 2.52 -5.12 4.56
CA LEU A 205 3.14 -4.28 3.53
C LEU A 205 2.11 -3.35 2.85
N LEU A 206 0.90 -3.85 2.57
CA LEU A 206 -0.18 -3.02 2.02
C LEU A 206 -0.60 -1.93 3.01
N SER A 207 -0.66 -2.22 4.32
CA SER A 207 -0.97 -1.22 5.35
C SER A 207 0.10 -0.12 5.41
N PHE A 208 1.38 -0.52 5.32
CA PHE A 208 2.49 0.44 5.24
C PHE A 208 2.37 1.33 4.01
N LEU A 209 2.19 0.73 2.82
CA LEU A 209 2.10 1.46 1.56
C LEU A 209 0.89 2.41 1.55
N THR A 210 -0.28 1.96 2.03
CA THR A 210 -1.48 2.80 2.13
C THR A 210 -1.24 4.03 2.99
N SER A 211 -0.57 3.88 4.14
CA SER A 211 -0.24 5.00 5.01
C SER A 211 0.83 5.91 4.41
N PHE A 212 1.83 5.32 3.75
CA PHE A 212 2.96 6.04 3.21
C PHE A 212 2.56 6.93 2.01
N ASP A 213 1.64 6.45 1.17
CA ASP A 213 1.17 7.15 -0.04
C ASP A 213 -0.04 8.08 0.23
N GLU A 214 -0.57 8.08 1.47
CA GLU A 214 -1.77 8.84 1.80
C GLU A 214 -1.48 10.35 1.89
N VAL A 215 -2.15 11.13 1.06
CA VAL A 215 -1.98 12.58 0.99
C VAL A 215 -3.19 13.33 1.53
N ILE A 216 -4.41 12.83 1.28
CA ILE A 216 -5.65 13.56 1.58
C ILE A 216 -5.86 13.70 3.09
N ILE A 217 -5.78 12.61 3.84
CA ILE A 217 -5.87 12.67 5.30
C ILE A 217 -4.71 13.50 5.87
N ALA A 218 -3.49 13.30 5.34
CA ALA A 218 -2.33 14.05 5.79
C ALA A 218 -2.51 15.57 5.61
N MET A 219 -3.19 16.03 4.57
CA MET A 219 -3.48 17.46 4.37
C MET A 219 -4.36 18.05 5.49
N PHE A 220 -5.27 17.28 6.05
CA PHE A 220 -6.18 17.74 7.11
C PHE A 220 -5.65 17.50 8.51
N VAL A 221 -4.99 16.37 8.74
CA VAL A 221 -4.64 15.88 10.08
C VAL A 221 -3.19 16.13 10.45
N SER A 222 -2.27 16.15 9.49
CA SER A 222 -0.84 16.41 9.74
C SER A 222 -0.48 17.89 9.51
N GLY A 223 0.68 18.30 9.99
CA GLY A 223 1.20 19.66 9.78
C GLY A 223 2.38 19.98 10.68
N GLY A 224 3.06 21.10 10.40
CA GLY A 224 4.27 21.51 11.12
C GLY A 224 5.34 20.42 11.06
N GLU A 225 5.92 20.07 12.20
CA GLU A 225 6.95 19.03 12.34
C GLU A 225 6.45 17.62 12.00
N ASN A 226 5.13 17.39 11.97
CA ASN A 226 4.52 16.12 11.61
C ASN A 226 3.97 16.11 10.17
N SER A 227 4.49 16.96 9.29
CA SER A 227 4.14 16.95 7.87
C SER A 227 4.67 15.69 7.19
N THR A 228 3.84 15.03 6.37
CA THR A 228 4.26 13.84 5.60
C THR A 228 4.96 14.23 4.31
N LEU A 229 5.75 13.29 3.76
CA LEU A 229 6.44 13.46 2.49
C LEU A 229 5.45 13.75 1.35
N THR A 230 4.39 12.95 1.24
CA THR A 230 3.34 13.09 0.22
C THR A 230 2.61 14.42 0.32
N ARG A 231 2.33 14.90 1.54
CA ARG A 231 1.76 16.24 1.76
C ARG A 231 2.72 17.35 1.30
N ASN A 232 4.01 17.25 1.64
CA ASN A 232 5.00 18.25 1.23
C ASN A 232 5.18 18.24 -0.30
N MET A 233 5.22 17.06 -0.93
CA MET A 233 5.25 16.94 -2.40
C MET A 233 4.03 17.59 -3.06
N PHE A 234 2.84 17.37 -2.51
CA PHE A 234 1.61 17.98 -3.04
C PHE A 234 1.64 19.51 -2.91
N ASN A 235 2.07 20.05 -1.77
CA ASN A 235 2.22 21.49 -1.56
C ASN A 235 3.27 22.10 -2.51
N ALA A 236 4.43 21.45 -2.65
CA ALA A 236 5.48 21.90 -3.53
C ALA A 236 5.05 21.88 -5.01
N LEU A 237 4.26 20.88 -5.43
CA LEU A 237 3.71 20.83 -6.79
C LEU A 237 2.70 21.96 -7.04
N ARG A 238 1.86 22.26 -6.02
CA ARG A 238 0.82 23.28 -6.13
C ARG A 238 1.38 24.71 -6.09
N ASP A 239 2.35 24.96 -5.21
CA ASP A 239 2.76 26.31 -4.85
C ASP A 239 3.98 26.78 -5.64
N GLN A 240 4.95 25.91 -5.99
CA GLN A 240 6.24 26.31 -6.58
C GLN A 240 6.75 25.43 -7.73
N ILE A 241 6.11 24.28 -8.04
CA ILE A 241 6.59 23.29 -9.03
C ILE A 241 8.08 22.94 -8.80
N ASP A 242 8.42 22.51 -7.59
CA ASP A 242 9.78 22.14 -7.19
C ASP A 242 10.23 20.84 -7.89
N PRO A 243 11.30 20.84 -8.72
CA PRO A 243 11.77 19.64 -9.41
C PRO A 243 12.31 18.54 -8.46
N THR A 244 12.56 18.85 -7.19
CA THR A 244 12.90 17.85 -6.15
C THR A 244 11.84 16.75 -6.09
N ILE A 245 10.56 17.04 -6.43
CA ILE A 245 9.49 16.05 -6.49
C ILE A 245 9.82 14.91 -7.45
N ALA A 246 10.44 15.19 -8.60
CA ALA A 246 10.81 14.15 -9.56
C ALA A 246 11.90 13.21 -9.01
N SER A 247 12.90 13.74 -8.27
CA SER A 247 13.93 12.91 -7.62
C SER A 247 13.34 12.06 -6.51
N ILE A 248 12.47 12.63 -5.66
CA ILE A 248 11.74 11.88 -4.63
C ILE A 248 10.89 10.78 -5.26
N SER A 249 10.09 11.11 -6.27
CA SER A 249 9.25 10.14 -6.98
C SER A 249 10.06 8.98 -7.57
N THR A 250 11.23 9.28 -8.16
CA THR A 250 12.14 8.26 -8.70
C THR A 250 12.67 7.34 -7.61
N ILE A 251 13.10 7.88 -6.45
CA ILE A 251 13.52 7.07 -5.30
C ILE A 251 12.37 6.16 -4.85
N MET A 252 11.15 6.70 -4.76
CA MET A 252 9.96 5.94 -4.36
C MET A 252 9.63 4.81 -5.34
N ILE A 253 9.69 5.08 -6.65
CA ILE A 253 9.48 4.08 -7.71
C ILE A 253 10.50 2.94 -7.56
N VAL A 254 11.78 3.27 -7.37
CA VAL A 254 12.85 2.27 -7.20
C VAL A 254 12.62 1.43 -5.96
N ILE A 255 12.33 2.06 -4.81
CA ILE A 255 12.08 1.35 -3.54
C ILE A 255 10.85 0.44 -3.67
N SER A 256 9.72 0.98 -4.13
CA SER A 256 8.47 0.20 -4.26
C SER A 256 8.61 -0.96 -5.24
N SER A 257 9.24 -0.72 -6.39
CA SER A 257 9.49 -1.77 -7.38
C SER A 257 10.41 -2.87 -6.84
N THR A 258 11.46 -2.48 -6.11
CA THR A 258 12.39 -3.42 -5.49
C THR A 258 11.68 -4.27 -4.43
N LEU A 259 10.87 -3.65 -3.57
CA LEU A 259 10.09 -4.37 -2.54
C LEU A 259 9.10 -5.35 -3.18
N LEU A 260 8.42 -4.95 -4.26
CA LEU A 260 7.50 -5.83 -4.99
C LEU A 260 8.23 -7.01 -5.63
N ILE A 261 9.36 -6.79 -6.28
CA ILE A 261 10.16 -7.85 -6.89
C ILE A 261 10.65 -8.83 -5.81
N LEU A 262 11.19 -8.31 -4.71
CA LEU A 262 11.64 -9.15 -3.59
C LEU A 262 10.48 -9.96 -3.01
N SER A 263 9.30 -9.35 -2.79
CA SER A 263 8.14 -10.07 -2.26
C SER A 263 7.69 -11.22 -3.17
N GLN A 264 7.78 -11.07 -4.50
CA GLN A 264 7.46 -12.13 -5.46
C GLN A 264 8.52 -13.24 -5.49
N LEU A 265 9.81 -12.88 -5.37
CA LEU A 265 10.89 -13.86 -5.35
C LEU A 265 10.83 -14.74 -4.09
N PHE A 266 10.53 -14.15 -2.93
CA PHE A 266 10.40 -14.88 -1.67
C PHE A 266 9.03 -15.54 -1.47
N GLY A 267 7.98 -15.04 -2.16
CA GLY A 267 6.63 -15.64 -2.13
C GLY A 267 6.50 -16.90 -2.99
N LYS A 268 7.43 -17.16 -3.92
CA LYS A 268 7.37 -18.26 -4.89
C LYS A 268 7.97 -19.58 -4.37
N SER A 269 8.25 -19.71 -3.08
CA SER A 269 8.78 -20.95 -2.52
C SER A 269 7.65 -21.89 -2.13
N ARG A 270 7.46 -22.92 -2.94
CA ARG A 270 6.74 -24.19 -2.74
C ARG A 270 5.30 -24.24 -3.29
N ASP A 271 5.24 -24.43 -4.60
CA ASP A 271 4.35 -25.44 -5.21
C ASP A 271 5.14 -26.72 -5.46
#